data_6f0006da23ea251c559f90997748a825
#
_entry.id   6f0006da23ea251c559f90997748a825
#
_cell.length_a   1.000
_cell.length_b   1.000
_cell.length_c   1.000
_cell.angle_alpha   90.00
_cell.angle_beta   90.00
_cell.angle_gamma   90.00
#
_symmetry.space_group_name_H-M   'P 1'
#
loop_
_entity.id
_entity.type
_entity.pdbx_description
1 polymer ?
#
loop_
_entity_poly.entity_id
_entity_poly.type
_entity_poly.pdbx_seq_one_letter_code
_entity_poly.pdbx_strand_id
1 'polypeptide(L)'
;MKIIQKSALGLILFMGLFLFANNSFSAEGQSLFVSLTSNEIHRGAMAITFSTRVLQEQQIPATIFLNVEGVKLADKNLPGLQHVSGKTLQEMLSDFMASGGKVIVCPMCMKNVGGFTKKDIIDGAVVGGSDVTIPALFAKGTTVLSY
;
A
#
# COMPACT_ATOMS: atom_id res chain seq x y z
N MET A 1 41.41 27.29 -57.02
CA MET A 1 39.96 27.52 -57.09
C MET A 1 39.36 26.82 -55.87
N LYS A 2 39.23 27.45 -54.91
CA LYS A 2 38.49 27.95 -53.77
C LYS A 2 37.06 27.38 -53.69
N ILE A 3 36.70 26.95 -52.44
CA ILE A 3 35.41 27.02 -51.82
C ILE A 3 34.60 25.71 -52.05
N ILE A 4 34.19 24.93 -51.00
CA ILE A 4 33.30 25.29 -49.93
C ILE A 4 33.51 24.30 -48.78
N GLN A 5 33.99 24.77 -47.67
CA GLN A 5 34.06 24.04 -46.42
C GLN A 5 33.41 24.92 -45.36
N LYS A 6 32.09 24.94 -45.35
CA LYS A 6 31.29 25.59 -44.27
C LYS A 6 29.86 25.07 -44.38
N SER A 7 29.49 24.02 -43.64
CA SER A 7 28.11 23.74 -43.24
C SER A 7 27.93 22.44 -42.42
N ALA A 8 29.01 21.92 -41.85
CA ALA A 8 28.84 20.69 -41.03
C ALA A 8 28.95 20.93 -39.51
N LEU A 9 29.02 22.19 -39.05
CA LEU A 9 29.23 22.50 -37.63
C LEU A 9 27.99 23.03 -36.92
N GLY A 10 26.86 23.15 -37.62
CA GLY A 10 25.61 23.70 -37.08
C GLY A 10 24.55 22.68 -36.62
N LEU A 11 24.75 21.37 -36.88
CA LEU A 11 23.71 20.37 -36.65
C LEU A 11 23.95 19.47 -35.44
N ILE A 12 25.05 19.64 -34.71
CA ILE A 12 25.40 18.82 -33.54
C ILE A 12 25.01 19.48 -32.21
N LEU A 13 24.61 20.76 -32.24
CA LEU A 13 24.32 21.51 -31.00
C LEU A 13 22.85 21.52 -30.58
N PHE A 14 21.95 20.76 -31.23
CA PHE A 14 20.52 20.77 -30.90
C PHE A 14 19.95 19.42 -30.47
N MET A 15 20.78 18.39 -30.28
CA MET A 15 20.36 17.05 -29.87
C MET A 15 20.78 16.70 -28.44
N GLY A 16 21.04 17.69 -27.64
CA GLY A 16 21.49 17.47 -26.27
C GLY A 16 20.82 18.37 -25.27
N LEU A 17 19.51 18.22 -25.01
CA LEU A 17 18.92 18.64 -23.72
C LEU A 17 17.40 18.31 -23.61
N PHE A 18 17.04 17.04 -23.82
CA PHE A 18 15.81 16.55 -23.21
C PHE A 18 16.13 15.39 -22.26
N LEU A 19 17.06 15.64 -21.35
CA LEU A 19 17.08 14.95 -20.09
C LEU A 19 15.88 15.50 -19.32
N PHE A 20 14.70 14.92 -19.55
CA PHE A 20 13.62 15.00 -18.58
C PHE A 20 14.19 14.39 -17.30
N ALA A 21 14.60 15.24 -16.38
CA ALA A 21 14.76 14.86 -15.00
C ALA A 21 13.38 14.39 -14.55
N ASN A 22 13.13 13.08 -14.67
CA ASN A 22 12.13 12.44 -13.85
C ASN A 22 12.58 12.70 -12.41
N ASN A 23 12.07 13.78 -11.81
CA ASN A 23 12.08 13.93 -10.38
C ASN A 23 11.21 12.81 -9.82
N SER A 24 11.74 11.60 -9.81
CA SER A 24 11.27 10.56 -8.92
C SER A 24 11.50 11.15 -7.54
N PHE A 25 10.42 11.67 -6.95
CA PHE A 25 10.41 12.04 -5.55
C PHE A 25 10.69 10.73 -4.81
N SER A 26 11.96 10.48 -4.52
CA SER A 26 12.38 9.28 -3.81
C SER A 26 11.75 9.39 -2.42
N ALA A 27 10.79 8.55 -2.17
CA ALA A 27 10.12 8.42 -0.89
C ALA A 27 11.01 7.69 0.13
N GLU A 28 12.32 7.88 0.02
CA GLU A 28 13.32 7.23 0.85
C GLU A 28 13.05 7.50 2.34
N GLY A 29 12.79 6.45 3.08
CA GLY A 29 12.44 6.52 4.50
C GLY A 29 10.98 6.87 4.80
N GLN A 30 10.10 6.98 3.79
CA GLN A 30 8.66 7.15 4.02
C GLN A 30 7.94 5.80 4.11
N SER A 31 6.87 5.76 4.89
CA SER A 31 5.96 4.62 4.93
C SER A 31 4.52 5.09 5.23
N LEU A 32 3.56 4.28 4.83
CA LEU A 32 2.14 4.49 5.14
C LEU A 32 1.69 3.45 6.16
N PHE A 33 1.05 3.90 7.25
CA PHE A 33 0.38 3.05 8.21
C PHE A 33 -1.12 3.42 8.26
N VAL A 34 -1.97 2.46 7.87
CA VAL A 34 -3.42 2.64 7.84
C VAL A 34 -4.05 1.86 8.99
N SER A 35 -4.67 2.57 9.94
CA SER A 35 -5.50 1.99 10.98
C SER A 35 -6.92 1.81 10.43
N LEU A 36 -7.30 0.57 10.09
CA LEU A 36 -8.63 0.24 9.61
C LEU A 36 -9.46 -0.35 10.76
N THR A 37 -10.37 0.48 11.29
CA THR A 37 -11.19 0.17 12.46
C THR A 37 -12.57 -0.37 12.10
N SER A 38 -12.98 -0.23 10.84
CA SER A 38 -14.31 -0.54 10.34
C SER A 38 -14.29 -1.73 9.38
N ASN A 39 -15.32 -2.55 9.41
CA ASN A 39 -15.61 -3.56 8.40
C ASN A 39 -16.66 -3.08 7.37
N GLU A 40 -17.03 -1.79 7.39
CA GLU A 40 -17.94 -1.20 6.42
C GLU A 40 -17.29 -1.22 5.03
N ILE A 41 -18.07 -1.64 4.02
CA ILE A 41 -17.54 -1.99 2.69
C ILE A 41 -16.82 -0.84 1.98
N HIS A 42 -17.37 0.37 2.03
CA HIS A 42 -16.76 1.51 1.33
C HIS A 42 -15.52 2.05 2.06
N ARG A 43 -15.52 2.00 3.40
CA ARG A 43 -14.34 2.38 4.21
C ARG A 43 -13.20 1.38 4.01
N GLY A 44 -13.52 0.08 4.06
CA GLY A 44 -12.54 -0.97 3.78
C GLY A 44 -11.97 -0.87 2.38
N ALA A 45 -12.83 -0.74 1.37
CA ALA A 45 -12.40 -0.61 -0.01
C ALA A 45 -11.53 0.64 -0.23
N MET A 46 -11.89 1.77 0.38
CA MET A 46 -11.10 3.02 0.27
C MET A 46 -9.73 2.85 0.92
N ALA A 47 -9.68 2.31 2.14
CA ALA A 47 -8.42 2.07 2.86
C ALA A 47 -7.48 1.16 2.06
N ILE A 48 -8.00 0.04 1.54
CA ILE A 48 -7.21 -0.93 0.78
C ILE A 48 -6.76 -0.35 -0.56
N THR A 49 -7.68 0.28 -1.32
CA THR A 49 -7.36 0.84 -2.64
C THR A 49 -6.32 1.96 -2.52
N PHE A 50 -6.49 2.87 -1.55
CA PHE A 50 -5.53 3.96 -1.33
C PHE A 50 -4.15 3.41 -0.95
N SER A 51 -4.09 2.45 -0.02
CA SER A 51 -2.84 1.81 0.38
C SER A 51 -2.14 1.10 -0.79
N THR A 52 -2.92 0.43 -1.64
CA THR A 52 -2.39 -0.25 -2.83
C THR A 52 -1.78 0.75 -3.82
N ARG A 53 -2.45 1.88 -4.06
CA ARG A 53 -1.92 2.93 -4.96
C ARG A 53 -0.65 3.57 -4.41
N VAL A 54 -0.61 3.89 -3.11
CA VAL A 54 0.59 4.42 -2.46
C VAL A 54 1.77 3.46 -2.62
N LEU A 55 1.52 2.17 -2.41
CA LEU A 55 2.53 1.13 -2.58
C LEU A 55 3.01 0.99 -4.03
N GLN A 56 2.08 0.92 -4.99
CA GLN A 56 2.40 0.61 -6.39
C GLN A 56 2.86 1.83 -7.19
N GLU A 57 2.20 2.98 -7.03
CA GLU A 57 2.46 4.17 -7.83
C GLU A 57 3.58 5.04 -7.25
N GLN A 58 3.72 5.06 -5.92
CA GLN A 58 4.72 5.88 -5.22
C GLN A 58 5.90 5.07 -4.67
N GLN A 59 5.84 3.74 -4.74
CA GLN A 59 6.83 2.81 -4.17
C GLN A 59 7.06 3.03 -2.66
N ILE A 60 6.05 3.55 -1.97
CA ILE A 60 6.07 3.77 -0.52
C ILE A 60 5.54 2.51 0.17
N PRO A 61 6.31 1.87 1.07
CA PRO A 61 5.85 0.73 1.84
C PRO A 61 4.55 1.07 2.60
N ALA A 62 3.55 0.20 2.49
CA ALA A 62 2.26 0.41 3.11
C ALA A 62 1.87 -0.76 4.02
N THR A 63 1.35 -0.43 5.19
CA THR A 63 0.86 -1.38 6.19
C THR A 63 -0.59 -1.05 6.52
N ILE A 64 -1.47 -2.04 6.46
CA ILE A 64 -2.85 -1.94 6.96
C ILE A 64 -2.94 -2.70 8.29
N PHE A 65 -3.33 -2.00 9.35
CA PHE A 65 -3.59 -2.56 10.66
C PHE A 65 -5.09 -2.71 10.88
N LEU A 66 -5.56 -3.94 10.86
CA LEU A 66 -6.95 -4.30 11.12
C LEU A 66 -7.18 -4.36 12.63
N ASN A 67 -8.02 -3.48 13.13
CA ASN A 67 -8.36 -3.41 14.55
C ASN A 67 -9.86 -3.10 14.73
N VAL A 68 -10.34 -3.17 15.95
CA VAL A 68 -11.77 -3.04 16.28
C VAL A 68 -12.60 -3.95 15.35
N GLU A 69 -13.61 -3.44 14.66
CA GLU A 69 -14.45 -4.19 13.71
C GLU A 69 -13.69 -4.57 12.42
N GLY A 70 -12.65 -3.83 12.08
CA GLY A 70 -11.82 -4.10 10.89
C GLY A 70 -11.17 -5.49 10.90
N VAL A 71 -10.97 -6.11 12.07
CA VAL A 71 -10.42 -7.48 12.16
C VAL A 71 -11.27 -8.51 11.43
N LYS A 72 -12.60 -8.28 11.33
CA LYS A 72 -13.53 -9.18 10.64
C LYS A 72 -13.19 -9.33 9.15
N LEU A 73 -12.51 -8.36 8.55
CA LEU A 73 -12.05 -8.44 7.16
C LEU A 73 -10.95 -9.49 6.96
N ALA A 74 -10.29 -9.90 8.04
CA ALA A 74 -9.26 -10.95 7.99
C ALA A 74 -9.81 -12.35 8.27
N ASP A 75 -11.06 -12.52 8.71
CA ASP A 75 -11.63 -13.84 8.98
C ASP A 75 -12.04 -14.54 7.69
N LYS A 76 -11.30 -15.58 7.30
CA LYS A 76 -11.58 -16.36 6.08
C LYS A 76 -12.88 -17.18 6.14
N ASN A 77 -13.48 -17.35 7.31
CA ASN A 77 -14.73 -18.08 7.48
C ASN A 77 -15.97 -17.18 7.33
N LEU A 78 -15.79 -15.85 7.34
CA LEU A 78 -16.88 -14.92 7.08
C LEU A 78 -17.10 -14.76 5.58
N PRO A 79 -18.36 -14.60 5.14
CA PRO A 79 -18.65 -14.23 3.76
C PRO A 79 -17.95 -12.92 3.40
N GLY A 80 -17.23 -12.91 2.30
CA GLY A 80 -16.58 -11.68 1.81
C GLY A 80 -17.60 -10.60 1.48
N LEU A 81 -17.39 -9.40 1.97
CA LEU A 81 -18.18 -8.22 1.60
C LEU A 81 -17.80 -7.79 0.17
N GLN A 82 -18.73 -7.95 -0.77
CA GLN A 82 -18.48 -7.65 -2.17
C GLN A 82 -18.60 -6.16 -2.47
N HIS A 83 -17.52 -5.58 -2.94
CA HIS A 83 -17.47 -4.20 -3.41
C HIS A 83 -17.99 -4.09 -4.86
N VAL A 84 -18.38 -2.89 -5.27
CA VAL A 84 -18.88 -2.62 -6.65
C VAL A 84 -17.87 -2.95 -7.76
N SER A 85 -16.58 -3.10 -7.42
CA SER A 85 -15.53 -3.56 -8.34
C SER A 85 -15.66 -5.05 -8.72
N GLY A 86 -16.57 -5.79 -8.10
CA GLY A 86 -16.71 -7.24 -8.28
C GLY A 86 -15.80 -8.09 -7.38
N LYS A 87 -14.90 -7.48 -6.60
CA LYS A 87 -14.03 -8.16 -5.63
C LYS A 87 -14.59 -8.03 -4.21
N THR A 88 -14.33 -9.05 -3.38
CA THR A 88 -14.54 -8.95 -1.95
C THR A 88 -13.40 -8.15 -1.28
N LEU A 89 -13.64 -7.62 -0.08
CA LEU A 89 -12.58 -6.93 0.68
C LEU A 89 -11.44 -7.88 1.06
N GLN A 90 -11.70 -9.16 1.29
CA GLN A 90 -10.66 -10.18 1.51
C GLN A 90 -9.78 -10.38 0.28
N GLU A 91 -10.38 -10.46 -0.92
CA GLU A 91 -9.62 -10.53 -2.19
C GLU A 91 -8.78 -9.26 -2.40
N MET A 92 -9.34 -8.09 -2.12
CA MET A 92 -8.59 -6.83 -2.21
C MET A 92 -7.40 -6.79 -1.24
N LEU A 93 -7.57 -7.29 0.00
CA LEU A 93 -6.46 -7.42 0.97
C LEU A 93 -5.40 -8.43 0.48
N SER A 94 -5.83 -9.54 -0.12
CA SER A 94 -4.92 -10.54 -0.67
C SER A 94 -4.10 -9.97 -1.83
N ASP A 95 -4.72 -9.22 -2.74
CA ASP A 95 -4.03 -8.53 -3.84
C ASP A 95 -3.05 -7.47 -3.33
N PHE A 96 -3.44 -6.71 -2.30
CA PHE A 96 -2.56 -5.75 -1.64
C PHE A 96 -1.31 -6.44 -1.06
N MET A 97 -1.49 -7.57 -0.37
CA MET A 97 -0.36 -8.35 0.17
C MET A 97 0.50 -8.97 -0.95
N ALA A 98 -0.13 -9.48 -2.02
CA ALA A 98 0.58 -9.99 -3.19
C ALA A 98 1.44 -8.92 -3.88
N SER A 99 1.04 -7.64 -3.77
CA SER A 99 1.81 -6.48 -4.27
C SER A 99 2.94 -6.04 -3.32
N GLY A 100 3.15 -6.72 -2.19
CA GLY A 100 4.18 -6.39 -1.20
C GLY A 100 3.66 -5.55 -0.01
N GLY A 101 2.36 -5.29 0.08
CA GLY A 101 1.74 -4.64 1.23
C GLY A 101 1.71 -5.54 2.46
N LYS A 102 1.64 -4.95 3.64
CA LYS A 102 1.60 -5.67 4.90
C LYS A 102 0.24 -5.53 5.58
N VAL A 103 -0.37 -6.65 5.97
CA VAL A 103 -1.61 -6.66 6.76
C VAL A 103 -1.32 -7.21 8.14
N ILE A 104 -1.61 -6.41 9.17
CA ILE A 104 -1.45 -6.77 10.58
C ILE A 104 -2.84 -6.86 11.22
N VAL A 105 -3.11 -7.93 11.95
CA VAL A 105 -4.37 -8.16 12.65
C VAL A 105 -4.15 -8.01 14.16
N CYS A 106 -4.94 -7.13 14.79
CA CYS A 106 -4.91 -6.93 16.24
C CYS A 106 -5.32 -8.19 17.00
N PRO A 107 -4.45 -8.81 17.81
CA PRO A 107 -4.78 -10.06 18.49
C PRO A 107 -5.91 -9.92 19.51
N MET A 108 -5.97 -8.80 20.23
CA MET A 108 -7.03 -8.52 21.20
C MET A 108 -8.39 -8.34 20.51
N CYS A 109 -8.41 -7.55 19.40
CA CYS A 109 -9.64 -7.33 18.64
C CYS A 109 -10.09 -8.62 17.93
N MET A 110 -9.16 -9.38 17.37
CA MET A 110 -9.41 -10.68 16.75
C MET A 110 -10.17 -11.60 17.71
N LYS A 111 -9.71 -11.70 18.96
CA LYS A 111 -10.34 -12.54 19.99
C LYS A 111 -11.66 -11.96 20.51
N ASN A 112 -11.70 -10.68 20.87
CA ASN A 112 -12.80 -10.10 21.66
C ASN A 112 -13.90 -9.47 20.79
N VAL A 113 -13.58 -9.05 19.57
CA VAL A 113 -14.51 -8.44 18.61
C VAL A 113 -14.83 -9.41 17.48
N GLY A 114 -13.79 -10.03 16.90
CA GLY A 114 -13.94 -11.00 15.81
C GLY A 114 -14.43 -12.37 16.27
N GLY A 115 -14.02 -12.82 17.46
CA GLY A 115 -14.35 -14.14 17.99
C GLY A 115 -13.64 -15.31 17.29
N PHE A 116 -12.55 -15.04 16.55
CA PHE A 116 -11.80 -16.03 15.79
C PHE A 116 -10.32 -16.10 16.22
N THR A 117 -9.57 -17.03 15.67
CA THR A 117 -8.20 -17.33 16.08
C THR A 117 -7.21 -17.13 14.92
N LYS A 118 -5.90 -17.19 15.21
CA LYS A 118 -4.84 -17.04 14.21
C LYS A 118 -4.98 -18.01 13.02
N LYS A 119 -5.52 -19.21 13.21
CA LYS A 119 -5.71 -20.21 12.14
C LYS A 119 -6.82 -19.83 11.15
N ASP A 120 -7.66 -18.88 11.55
CA ASP A 120 -8.86 -18.47 10.80
C ASP A 120 -8.61 -17.21 9.94
N ILE A 121 -7.41 -16.59 10.03
CA ILE A 121 -7.08 -15.40 9.24
C ILE A 121 -6.76 -15.77 7.79
N ILE A 122 -7.03 -14.82 6.89
CA ILE A 122 -6.64 -14.91 5.48
C ILE A 122 -5.13 -15.09 5.33
N ASP A 123 -4.72 -15.82 4.30
CA ASP A 123 -3.31 -16.10 4.05
C ASP A 123 -2.53 -14.81 3.76
N GLY A 124 -1.30 -14.73 4.27
CA GLY A 124 -0.43 -13.57 4.14
C GLY A 124 -0.58 -12.52 5.24
N ALA A 125 -1.74 -12.43 5.91
CA ALA A 125 -1.90 -11.55 7.05
C ALA A 125 -1.18 -12.09 8.29
N VAL A 126 -0.66 -11.19 9.14
CA VAL A 126 0.06 -11.54 10.36
C VAL A 126 -0.68 -11.04 11.60
N VAL A 127 -0.71 -11.84 12.65
CA VAL A 127 -1.19 -11.38 13.94
C VAL A 127 -0.07 -10.60 14.60
N GLY A 128 -0.28 -9.30 14.84
CA GLY A 128 0.73 -8.41 15.38
C GLY A 128 0.37 -7.84 16.74
N GLY A 129 1.11 -8.26 17.78
CA GLY A 129 1.11 -7.62 19.07
C GLY A 129 1.86 -6.29 19.05
N SER A 130 2.19 -5.78 20.26
CA SER A 130 2.95 -4.54 20.42
C SER A 130 4.33 -4.60 19.76
N ASP A 131 4.94 -5.77 19.72
CA ASP A 131 6.24 -6.06 19.10
C ASP A 131 6.28 -5.89 17.58
N VAL A 132 5.15 -6.02 16.91
CA VAL A 132 5.00 -5.85 15.45
C VAL A 132 4.36 -4.52 15.10
N THR A 133 3.29 -4.15 15.80
CA THR A 133 2.45 -2.99 15.46
C THR A 133 3.12 -1.67 15.84
N ILE A 134 3.71 -1.59 17.05
CA ILE A 134 4.34 -0.35 17.54
C ILE A 134 5.54 0.06 16.67
N PRO A 135 6.51 -0.82 16.34
CA PRO A 135 7.59 -0.44 15.44
C PRO A 135 7.13 0.01 14.06
N ALA A 136 6.08 -0.61 13.50
CA ALA A 136 5.53 -0.20 12.21
C ALA A 136 4.85 1.18 12.29
N LEU A 137 4.13 1.45 13.39
CA LEU A 137 3.42 2.72 13.61
C LEU A 137 4.39 3.89 13.82
N PHE A 138 5.46 3.68 14.58
CA PHE A 138 6.42 4.73 14.97
C PHE A 138 7.71 4.73 14.16
N ALA A 139 7.78 3.99 13.04
CA ALA A 139 8.92 4.07 12.16
C ALA A 139 9.09 5.51 11.64
N LYS A 140 10.34 5.97 11.55
CA LYS A 140 10.65 7.32 11.06
C LYS A 140 10.08 7.50 9.64
N GLY A 141 9.39 8.61 9.42
CA GLY A 141 8.78 8.91 8.11
C GLY A 141 7.43 8.24 7.88
N THR A 142 6.82 7.61 8.91
CA THR A 142 5.50 7.01 8.78
C THR A 142 4.41 8.07 8.80
N THR A 143 3.56 8.05 7.77
CA THR A 143 2.28 8.77 7.74
C THR A 143 1.18 7.83 8.22
N VAL A 144 0.34 8.29 9.12
CA VAL A 144 -0.76 7.50 9.69
C VAL A 144 -2.10 8.01 9.17
N LEU A 145 -2.93 7.09 8.65
CA LEU A 145 -4.31 7.35 8.29
C LEU A 145 -5.24 6.42 9.09
N SER A 146 -6.48 6.86 9.33
CA SER A 146 -7.50 6.03 10.00
C SER A 146 -8.80 6.03 9.20
N TYR A 147 -9.42 4.86 9.09
CA TYR A 147 -10.70 4.60 8.41
C TYR A 147 -11.67 3.85 9.31
#